data_e320e1ca5a99d82c41d654c77ba8094a
#
_entry.id   e320e1ca5a99d82c41d654c77ba8094a
#
_cell.length_a   1.000
_cell.length_b   1.000
_cell.length_c   1.000
_cell.angle_alpha   90.00
_cell.angle_beta   90.00
_cell.angle_gamma   90.00
#
_symmetry.space_group_name_H-M   'P 1'
#
loop_
_entity.id
_entity.type
_entity.pdbx_description
1 polymer ?
#
loop_
_entity_poly.entity_id
_entity_poly.type
_entity_poly.pdbx_seq_one_letter_code
_entity_poly.pdbx_strand_id
1 'polypeptide(L)'
;MIKYDVLYKNGKIFSSDDNLPHAQAMAVKDGKIAWVGQDKDADESQALKIVDLAGRRILPGFVDSHMHAIMLADCCQQISALPPAVSSIDDLVSEIQKVRASQQAGQWIQGWGYDEGKLKEHTAPNRYDLDRGCSDSPVIVKRTCGHVCAVNGKALEMAGVTADTPDPEGGKIGRFENGEPNGILYENGRNVLNHILSEKTEEDMASDLLALDKILLSQGVTTGADMGEFTACDYKNIFGIAIERGMKVKVAAYYMWDSVKDKKDFTITEEDMDPSRQFRIAGIKLIGDGSVSGRTAWCDRPYLGNNEEYGMPVCSEQDIEDAIAFCKEHKCQLSIHAMGAKTIDRAIAHTWQQKPWISGSAPYVRLEHVAMPTDDATAKAAQSGIAFVTQPIFLYAEIESYLTNMGLERTQENYPVSDWIKSGVRIAFSTDAPATAWAEPSNPFACLKGAVTRKAWDGTDCGQRHRVDIETAIKLYTAKSAPMLGFEDVGMLKEGYSADFIVLDRDILAIASDDIDKVRVEETYINGEMVYKMN
;
A
#
# COMPACT_ATOMS: atom_id res chain seq x y z
N MET A 1 -5.56 -24.98 -37.48
CA MET A 1 -4.24 -24.28 -37.27
C MET A 1 -4.21 -23.83 -35.83
N ILE A 2 -3.15 -24.14 -35.09
CA ILE A 2 -2.99 -23.75 -33.67
C ILE A 2 -2.93 -22.22 -33.58
N LYS A 3 -3.78 -21.64 -32.71
CA LYS A 3 -3.87 -20.19 -32.48
C LYS A 3 -3.52 -19.80 -31.04
N TYR A 4 -3.64 -20.76 -30.08
CA TYR A 4 -3.48 -20.49 -28.65
C TYR A 4 -2.39 -21.37 -28.06
N ASP A 5 -1.62 -20.84 -27.13
CA ASP A 5 -0.65 -21.61 -26.35
C ASP A 5 -1.38 -22.43 -25.28
N VAL A 6 -2.34 -21.78 -24.58
CA VAL A 6 -3.15 -22.42 -23.56
C VAL A 6 -4.61 -21.96 -23.69
N LEU A 7 -5.52 -22.93 -23.54
CA LEU A 7 -6.95 -22.68 -23.38
C LEU A 7 -7.38 -23.14 -21.99
N TYR A 8 -7.81 -22.20 -21.17
CA TYR A 8 -8.40 -22.45 -19.85
C TYR A 8 -9.91 -22.60 -20.02
N LYS A 9 -10.52 -23.64 -19.41
CA LYS A 9 -11.95 -23.96 -19.53
C LYS A 9 -12.56 -24.31 -18.18
N ASN A 10 -13.89 -24.36 -18.13
CA ASN A 10 -14.67 -24.75 -16.96
C ASN A 10 -14.31 -23.91 -15.73
N GLY A 11 -14.16 -22.59 -15.93
CA GLY A 11 -13.86 -21.63 -14.87
C GLY A 11 -15.06 -20.74 -14.52
N LYS A 12 -14.96 -20.07 -13.38
CA LYS A 12 -15.82 -18.95 -12.99
C LYS A 12 -15.00 -17.67 -13.13
N ILE A 13 -14.89 -17.15 -14.34
CA ILE A 13 -14.06 -15.99 -14.66
C ILE A 13 -14.84 -14.72 -14.43
N PHE A 14 -14.32 -13.80 -13.59
CA PHE A 14 -14.74 -12.42 -13.52
C PHE A 14 -13.67 -11.55 -14.17
N SER A 15 -14.00 -10.93 -15.29
CA SER A 15 -13.02 -10.31 -16.16
C SER A 15 -12.65 -8.87 -15.80
N SER A 16 -13.44 -8.21 -14.96
CA SER A 16 -13.42 -6.74 -14.71
C SER A 16 -13.69 -5.89 -15.95
N ASP A 17 -14.04 -6.47 -17.13
CA ASP A 17 -14.51 -5.75 -18.31
C ASP A 17 -16.04 -5.58 -18.23
N ASP A 18 -16.53 -4.33 -18.26
CA ASP A 18 -17.96 -4.02 -18.22
C ASP A 18 -18.75 -4.61 -19.39
N ASN A 19 -18.09 -4.90 -20.53
CA ASN A 19 -18.73 -5.49 -21.72
C ASN A 19 -18.89 -7.02 -21.63
N LEU A 20 -18.04 -7.69 -20.85
CA LEU A 20 -18.07 -9.15 -20.68
C LEU A 20 -17.65 -9.51 -19.25
N PRO A 21 -18.43 -9.15 -18.23
CA PRO A 21 -18.01 -9.28 -16.82
C PRO A 21 -17.81 -10.74 -16.40
N HIS A 22 -18.52 -11.70 -17.00
CA HIS A 22 -18.46 -13.12 -16.64
C HIS A 22 -18.20 -14.00 -17.84
N ALA A 23 -17.22 -14.90 -17.70
CA ALA A 23 -16.85 -15.90 -18.69
C ALA A 23 -16.60 -17.28 -18.03
N GLN A 24 -16.44 -18.31 -18.86
CA GLN A 24 -16.13 -19.67 -18.42
C GLN A 24 -14.78 -20.16 -18.97
N ALA A 25 -14.32 -19.58 -20.07
CA ALA A 25 -13.09 -19.95 -20.73
C ALA A 25 -12.28 -18.74 -21.18
N MET A 26 -10.95 -18.93 -21.29
CA MET A 26 -10.00 -17.91 -21.73
C MET A 26 -8.85 -18.58 -22.47
N ALA A 27 -8.45 -18.01 -23.61
CA ALA A 27 -7.29 -18.46 -24.37
C ALA A 27 -6.14 -17.45 -24.27
N VAL A 28 -4.92 -17.96 -24.09
CA VAL A 28 -3.68 -17.17 -24.00
C VAL A 28 -2.77 -17.50 -25.17
N LYS A 29 -2.15 -16.48 -25.75
CA LYS A 29 -1.16 -16.54 -26.82
C LYS A 29 -0.05 -15.51 -26.59
N ASP A 30 1.19 -15.95 -26.61
CA ASP A 30 2.38 -15.09 -26.45
C ASP A 30 2.27 -14.12 -25.25
N GLY A 31 1.80 -14.64 -24.10
CA GLY A 31 1.63 -13.87 -22.87
C GLY A 31 0.42 -12.93 -22.81
N LYS A 32 -0.38 -12.87 -23.89
CA LYS A 32 -1.58 -12.02 -23.97
C LYS A 32 -2.84 -12.88 -24.00
N ILE A 33 -3.93 -12.29 -23.53
CA ILE A 33 -5.26 -12.87 -23.69
C ILE A 33 -5.67 -12.74 -25.15
N ALA A 34 -5.87 -13.88 -25.80
CA ALA A 34 -6.23 -13.95 -27.20
C ALA A 34 -7.73 -14.10 -27.44
N TRP A 35 -8.46 -14.56 -26.42
CA TRP A 35 -9.92 -14.72 -26.43
C TRP A 35 -10.46 -14.97 -25.02
N VAL A 36 -11.66 -14.49 -24.75
CA VAL A 36 -12.42 -14.75 -23.51
C VAL A 36 -13.89 -15.00 -23.88
N GLY A 37 -14.54 -16.00 -23.28
CA GLY A 37 -15.95 -16.31 -23.58
C GLY A 37 -16.52 -17.48 -22.79
N GLN A 38 -17.54 -18.11 -23.35
CA GLN A 38 -18.20 -19.25 -22.74
C GLN A 38 -17.56 -20.57 -23.22
N ASP A 39 -17.58 -21.61 -22.39
CA ASP A 39 -16.99 -22.94 -22.72
C ASP A 39 -17.51 -23.53 -24.04
N LYS A 40 -18.80 -23.34 -24.33
CA LYS A 40 -19.43 -23.84 -25.55
C LYS A 40 -18.89 -23.19 -26.84
N ASP A 41 -18.30 -21.99 -26.72
CA ASP A 41 -17.78 -21.21 -27.83
C ASP A 41 -16.25 -21.43 -27.99
N ALA A 42 -15.62 -22.17 -27.09
CA ALA A 42 -14.20 -22.44 -27.10
C ALA A 42 -13.83 -23.56 -28.08
N ASP A 43 -12.92 -23.28 -29.01
CA ASP A 43 -12.41 -24.28 -29.98
C ASP A 43 -11.13 -24.93 -29.48
N GLU A 44 -11.26 -26.09 -28.85
CA GLU A 44 -10.15 -26.86 -28.27
C GLU A 44 -9.10 -27.28 -29.33
N SER A 45 -9.52 -27.45 -30.60
CA SER A 45 -8.60 -27.85 -31.67
C SER A 45 -7.56 -26.79 -32.02
N GLN A 46 -7.74 -25.57 -31.52
CA GLN A 46 -6.83 -24.44 -31.76
C GLN A 46 -5.81 -24.21 -30.64
N ALA A 47 -5.85 -24.98 -29.56
CA ALA A 47 -4.95 -24.84 -28.40
C ALA A 47 -3.85 -25.92 -28.39
N LEU A 48 -2.63 -25.51 -28.01
CA LEU A 48 -1.53 -26.45 -27.75
C LEU A 48 -1.75 -27.21 -26.43
N LYS A 49 -2.30 -26.52 -25.41
CA LYS A 49 -2.59 -27.06 -24.09
C LYS A 49 -3.99 -26.64 -23.66
N ILE A 50 -4.70 -27.57 -23.04
CA ILE A 50 -6.00 -27.30 -22.40
C ILE A 50 -5.83 -27.48 -20.89
N VAL A 51 -6.35 -26.53 -20.12
CA VAL A 51 -6.36 -26.55 -18.65
C VAL A 51 -7.81 -26.50 -18.17
N ASP A 52 -8.23 -27.53 -17.45
CA ASP A 52 -9.52 -27.56 -16.78
C ASP A 52 -9.41 -26.80 -15.44
N LEU A 53 -10.15 -25.72 -15.32
CA LEU A 53 -10.21 -24.88 -14.11
C LEU A 53 -11.09 -25.51 -13.01
N ALA A 54 -11.81 -26.58 -13.31
CA ALA A 54 -12.65 -27.32 -12.36
C ALA A 54 -13.63 -26.46 -11.55
N GLY A 55 -14.19 -25.43 -12.17
CA GLY A 55 -15.13 -24.49 -11.53
C GLY A 55 -14.49 -23.46 -10.60
N ARG A 56 -13.16 -23.34 -10.58
CA ARG A 56 -12.45 -22.38 -9.74
C ARG A 56 -12.72 -20.93 -10.17
N ARG A 57 -12.68 -20.01 -9.20
CA ARG A 57 -12.83 -18.57 -9.42
C ARG A 57 -11.52 -17.99 -9.96
N ILE A 58 -11.63 -17.25 -11.05
CA ILE A 58 -10.54 -16.51 -11.70
C ILE A 58 -10.86 -15.01 -11.65
N LEU A 59 -9.87 -14.19 -11.30
CA LEU A 59 -9.91 -12.73 -11.36
C LEU A 59 -8.70 -12.22 -12.14
N PRO A 60 -8.73 -10.97 -12.67
CA PRO A 60 -7.50 -10.29 -13.05
C PRO A 60 -6.55 -10.18 -11.87
N GLY A 61 -5.25 -10.13 -12.10
CA GLY A 61 -4.28 -9.78 -11.09
C GLY A 61 -4.60 -8.44 -10.45
N PHE A 62 -4.46 -8.35 -9.13
CA PHE A 62 -4.69 -7.10 -8.41
C PHE A 62 -3.65 -6.05 -8.77
N VAL A 63 -4.09 -4.79 -8.79
CA VAL A 63 -3.25 -3.62 -9.05
C VAL A 63 -3.32 -2.71 -7.83
N ASP A 64 -2.26 -2.68 -7.03
CA ASP A 64 -2.17 -1.78 -5.88
C ASP A 64 -1.65 -0.41 -6.33
N SER A 65 -2.56 0.54 -6.47
CA SER A 65 -2.22 1.84 -7.05
C SER A 65 -1.54 2.81 -6.08
N HIS A 66 -1.35 2.46 -4.80
CA HIS A 66 -0.64 3.25 -3.81
C HIS A 66 -0.06 2.37 -2.70
N MET A 67 1.23 2.12 -2.75
CA MET A 67 2.02 1.55 -1.68
C MET A 67 3.45 2.13 -1.73
N HIS A 68 4.24 1.92 -0.69
CA HIS A 68 5.64 2.27 -0.63
C HIS A 68 6.45 0.98 -0.72
N ALA A 69 6.75 0.54 -1.95
CA ALA A 69 7.28 -0.80 -2.20
C ALA A 69 8.65 -1.05 -1.53
N ILE A 70 9.57 -0.07 -1.58
CA ILE A 70 10.89 -0.20 -0.93
C ILE A 70 10.75 -0.26 0.59
N MET A 71 9.93 0.63 1.18
CA MET A 71 9.68 0.61 2.62
C MET A 71 8.97 -0.68 3.06
N LEU A 72 8.00 -1.15 2.29
CA LEU A 72 7.31 -2.40 2.55
C LEU A 72 8.25 -3.60 2.46
N ALA A 73 9.18 -3.61 1.50
CA ALA A 73 10.18 -4.64 1.34
C ALA A 73 11.09 -4.75 2.58
N ASP A 74 11.50 -3.61 3.15
CA ASP A 74 12.21 -3.57 4.43
C ASP A 74 11.36 -4.13 5.58
N CYS A 75 10.10 -3.70 5.70
CA CYS A 75 9.19 -4.14 6.75
C CYS A 75 8.86 -5.64 6.67
N CYS A 76 8.70 -6.20 5.48
CA CYS A 76 8.36 -7.62 5.26
C CYS A 76 9.44 -8.59 5.75
N GLN A 77 10.68 -8.12 5.96
CA GLN A 77 11.77 -8.91 6.55
C GLN A 77 11.78 -8.85 8.09
N GLN A 78 10.89 -8.07 8.70
CA GLN A 78 10.85 -7.79 10.11
C GLN A 78 9.63 -8.46 10.76
N ILE A 79 9.65 -8.56 12.10
CA ILE A 79 8.47 -8.99 12.86
C ILE A 79 7.37 -7.93 12.69
N SER A 80 6.20 -8.34 12.21
CA SER A 80 5.02 -7.46 12.23
C SER A 80 4.43 -7.46 13.64
N ALA A 81 4.58 -6.34 14.36
CA ALA A 81 4.07 -6.16 15.72
C ALA A 81 2.62 -5.62 15.73
N LEU A 82 1.77 -6.13 14.83
CA LEU A 82 0.40 -5.67 14.58
C LEU A 82 -0.61 -6.83 14.55
N PRO A 83 -1.89 -6.56 14.87
CA PRO A 83 -2.95 -7.53 14.66
C PRO A 83 -3.10 -7.95 13.16
N PRO A 84 -3.50 -9.20 12.90
CA PRO A 84 -3.84 -10.24 13.89
C PRO A 84 -2.62 -11.03 14.42
N ALA A 85 -1.40 -10.74 13.94
CA ALA A 85 -0.20 -11.49 14.32
C ALA A 85 0.23 -11.23 15.78
N VAL A 86 0.18 -9.98 16.19
CA VAL A 86 0.57 -9.53 17.55
C VAL A 86 -0.54 -8.64 18.11
N SER A 87 -1.13 -9.06 19.22
CA SER A 87 -2.18 -8.36 19.95
C SER A 87 -1.81 -8.09 21.42
N SER A 88 -0.64 -8.59 21.86
CA SER A 88 -0.14 -8.41 23.23
C SER A 88 1.39 -8.35 23.24
N ILE A 89 1.96 -7.85 24.34
CA ILE A 89 3.42 -7.90 24.55
C ILE A 89 3.91 -9.36 24.60
N ASP A 90 3.13 -10.29 25.12
CA ASP A 90 3.49 -11.70 25.15
C ASP A 90 3.54 -12.33 23.74
N ASP A 91 2.64 -11.93 22.83
CA ASP A 91 2.72 -12.34 21.44
C ASP A 91 4.02 -11.82 20.77
N LEU A 92 4.35 -10.54 21.01
CA LEU A 92 5.59 -9.94 20.49
C LEU A 92 6.83 -10.67 21.01
N VAL A 93 6.87 -10.99 22.32
CA VAL A 93 7.93 -11.79 22.92
C VAL A 93 8.07 -13.15 22.23
N SER A 94 6.94 -13.81 21.96
CA SER A 94 6.92 -15.11 21.27
C SER A 94 7.46 -15.02 19.84
N GLU A 95 7.13 -13.97 19.10
CA GLU A 95 7.66 -13.75 17.75
C GLU A 95 9.18 -13.48 17.77
N ILE A 96 9.67 -12.66 18.74
CA ILE A 96 11.11 -12.43 18.93
C ILE A 96 11.84 -13.76 19.21
N GLN A 97 11.28 -14.63 20.05
CA GLN A 97 11.86 -15.95 20.36
C GLN A 97 11.94 -16.85 19.12
N LYS A 98 10.89 -16.84 18.27
CA LYS A 98 10.90 -17.61 17.00
C LYS A 98 12.00 -17.15 16.06
N VAL A 99 12.14 -15.82 15.87
CA VAL A 99 13.20 -15.26 15.01
C VAL A 99 14.57 -15.60 15.60
N ARG A 100 14.76 -15.42 16.92
CA ARG A 100 16.03 -15.74 17.58
C ARG A 100 16.43 -17.21 17.41
N ALA A 101 15.48 -18.14 17.42
CA ALA A 101 15.74 -19.56 17.24
C ALA A 101 16.26 -19.90 15.81
N SER A 102 16.00 -19.06 14.82
CA SER A 102 16.42 -19.24 13.42
C SER A 102 17.66 -18.43 13.04
N GLN A 103 18.13 -17.51 13.89
CA GLN A 103 19.25 -16.62 13.65
C GLN A 103 20.47 -16.94 14.53
N GLN A 104 21.65 -16.50 14.09
CA GLN A 104 22.85 -16.57 14.91
C GLN A 104 22.82 -15.51 16.04
N ALA A 105 23.44 -15.81 17.19
CA ALA A 105 23.58 -14.86 18.27
C ALA A 105 24.31 -13.60 17.80
N GLY A 106 23.86 -12.43 18.28
CA GLY A 106 24.41 -11.12 17.93
C GLY A 106 23.86 -10.49 16.65
N GLN A 107 23.06 -11.22 15.85
CA GLN A 107 22.35 -10.62 14.73
C GLN A 107 21.15 -9.81 15.23
N TRP A 108 20.86 -8.69 14.56
CA TRP A 108 19.71 -7.87 14.86
C TRP A 108 18.39 -8.61 14.65
N ILE A 109 17.48 -8.50 15.61
CA ILE A 109 16.07 -8.85 15.46
C ILE A 109 15.30 -7.56 15.32
N GLN A 110 14.63 -7.38 14.18
CA GLN A 110 13.91 -6.17 13.88
C GLN A 110 12.41 -6.44 13.81
N GLY A 111 11.63 -5.48 14.29
CA GLY A 111 10.18 -5.47 14.18
C GLY A 111 9.67 -4.07 13.88
N TRP A 112 8.46 -4.01 13.37
CA TRP A 112 7.79 -2.76 13.01
C TRP A 112 6.31 -2.80 13.38
N GLY A 113 5.74 -1.62 13.55
CA GLY A 113 4.30 -1.46 13.56
C GLY A 113 3.67 -1.55 14.96
N TYR A 114 4.41 -1.72 16.07
CA TYR A 114 3.71 -1.74 17.35
C TYR A 114 2.91 -0.46 17.57
N ASP A 115 1.74 -0.62 18.17
CA ASP A 115 0.86 0.45 18.56
C ASP A 115 0.24 0.08 19.92
N GLU A 116 0.51 0.87 20.95
CA GLU A 116 0.00 0.63 22.30
C GLU A 116 -1.53 0.65 22.38
N GLY A 117 -2.20 1.35 21.46
CA GLY A 117 -3.66 1.32 21.35
C GLY A 117 -4.22 -0.04 20.91
N LYS A 118 -3.41 -0.85 20.22
CA LYS A 118 -3.76 -2.19 19.72
C LYS A 118 -3.25 -3.33 20.60
N LEU A 119 -2.32 -3.04 21.51
CA LEU A 119 -1.83 -4.03 22.46
C LEU A 119 -2.79 -4.15 23.65
N LYS A 120 -3.02 -5.38 24.11
CA LYS A 120 -3.88 -5.69 25.28
C LYS A 120 -3.49 -4.92 26.54
N GLU A 121 -2.19 -4.68 26.72
CA GLU A 121 -1.63 -3.99 27.88
C GLU A 121 -1.79 -2.47 27.80
N HIS A 122 -2.16 -1.92 26.65
CA HIS A 122 -2.27 -0.47 26.37
C HIS A 122 -1.02 0.32 26.77
N THR A 123 0.16 -0.29 26.61
CA THR A 123 1.45 0.32 26.90
C THR A 123 2.49 -0.11 25.86
N ALA A 124 3.49 0.74 25.63
CA ALA A 124 4.62 0.41 24.79
C ALA A 124 5.47 -0.70 25.41
N PRO A 125 5.99 -1.67 24.63
CA PRO A 125 6.95 -2.65 25.11
C PRO A 125 8.23 -1.94 25.59
N ASN A 126 8.76 -2.31 26.75
CA ASN A 126 10.00 -1.76 27.29
C ASN A 126 11.15 -2.76 27.14
N ARG A 127 12.40 -2.35 27.52
CA ARG A 127 13.59 -3.19 27.38
C ARG A 127 13.44 -4.57 28.02
N TYR A 128 12.79 -4.67 29.18
CA TYR A 128 12.64 -5.94 29.90
C TYR A 128 11.64 -6.87 29.22
N ASP A 129 10.61 -6.32 28.58
CA ASP A 129 9.69 -7.10 27.76
C ASP A 129 10.44 -7.72 26.58
N LEU A 130 11.25 -6.92 25.87
CA LEU A 130 12.03 -7.40 24.73
C LEU A 130 13.15 -8.36 25.14
N ASP A 131 13.77 -8.15 26.32
CA ASP A 131 14.78 -9.07 26.90
C ASP A 131 14.19 -10.47 27.22
N ARG A 132 12.89 -10.57 27.54
CA ARG A 132 12.18 -11.86 27.66
C ARG A 132 12.15 -12.62 26.34
N GLY A 133 12.10 -11.91 25.23
CA GLY A 133 12.17 -12.48 23.88
C GLY A 133 13.58 -12.88 23.49
N CYS A 134 14.55 -11.99 23.71
CA CYS A 134 15.94 -12.21 23.38
C CYS A 134 16.86 -11.27 24.21
N SER A 135 17.83 -11.83 24.94
CA SER A 135 18.80 -11.07 25.74
C SER A 135 20.24 -11.12 25.21
N ASP A 136 20.54 -11.99 24.24
CA ASP A 136 21.88 -12.22 23.69
C ASP A 136 22.08 -11.64 22.26
N SER A 137 21.02 -11.10 21.70
CA SER A 137 21.05 -10.39 20.42
C SER A 137 20.32 -9.04 20.54
N PRO A 138 20.71 -8.00 19.78
CA PRO A 138 20.03 -6.71 19.80
C PRO A 138 18.64 -6.84 19.17
N VAL A 139 17.63 -6.24 19.81
CA VAL A 139 16.24 -6.18 19.34
C VAL A 139 15.82 -4.73 19.18
N ILE A 140 15.17 -4.40 18.06
CA ILE A 140 14.51 -3.12 17.83
C ILE A 140 13.11 -3.37 17.27
N VAL A 141 12.09 -2.70 17.82
CA VAL A 141 10.74 -2.71 17.30
C VAL A 141 10.30 -1.26 17.08
N LYS A 142 10.04 -0.89 15.81
CA LYS A 142 9.59 0.46 15.43
C LYS A 142 8.09 0.60 15.67
N ARG A 143 7.66 1.76 16.19
CA ARG A 143 6.24 2.10 16.32
C ARG A 143 5.65 2.43 14.95
N THR A 144 4.33 2.23 14.78
CA THR A 144 3.56 2.56 13.55
C THR A 144 3.84 3.96 13.00
N CYS A 145 4.04 4.96 13.86
CA CYS A 145 4.33 6.33 13.45
C CYS A 145 5.72 6.53 12.83
N GLY A 146 6.64 5.57 12.96
CA GLY A 146 8.03 5.70 12.51
C GLY A 146 8.92 6.62 13.37
N HIS A 147 8.37 7.35 14.36
CA HIS A 147 9.08 8.34 15.19
C HIS A 147 9.58 7.80 16.54
N VAL A 148 9.12 6.63 16.93
CA VAL A 148 9.47 5.98 18.21
C VAL A 148 9.91 4.55 17.94
N CYS A 149 10.86 4.05 18.71
CA CYS A 149 11.16 2.62 18.75
C CYS A 149 11.39 2.14 20.18
N ALA A 150 11.19 0.84 20.38
CA ALA A 150 11.56 0.12 21.58
C ALA A 150 12.76 -0.77 21.28
N VAL A 151 13.74 -0.81 22.19
CA VAL A 151 14.95 -1.63 22.09
C VAL A 151 15.20 -2.41 23.36
N ASN A 152 15.83 -3.58 23.24
CA ASN A 152 16.18 -4.40 24.38
C ASN A 152 17.46 -3.94 25.09
N GLY A 153 17.80 -4.59 26.21
CA GLY A 153 19.00 -4.30 26.98
C GLY A 153 20.29 -4.50 26.20
N LYS A 154 20.34 -5.50 25.29
CA LYS A 154 21.52 -5.76 24.44
C LYS A 154 21.76 -4.64 23.42
N ALA A 155 20.73 -4.10 22.82
CA ALA A 155 20.87 -2.96 21.91
C ALA A 155 21.33 -1.69 22.63
N LEU A 156 20.82 -1.40 23.84
CA LEU A 156 21.29 -0.28 24.66
C LEU A 156 22.76 -0.45 25.07
N GLU A 157 23.18 -1.67 25.47
CA GLU A 157 24.57 -2.00 25.78
C GLU A 157 25.50 -1.71 24.57
N MET A 158 25.13 -2.20 23.37
CA MET A 158 25.90 -2.01 22.14
C MET A 158 25.98 -0.54 21.75
N ALA A 159 24.91 0.24 21.97
CA ALA A 159 24.87 1.67 21.72
C ALA A 159 25.61 2.50 22.78
N GLY A 160 26.07 1.89 23.89
CA GLY A 160 26.71 2.59 25.00
C GLY A 160 25.75 3.50 25.78
N VAL A 161 24.44 3.23 25.72
CA VAL A 161 23.42 4.04 26.41
C VAL A 161 23.28 3.63 27.85
N THR A 162 23.52 4.57 28.78
CA THR A 162 23.48 4.38 30.23
C THR A 162 22.54 5.38 30.92
N ALA A 163 22.43 5.32 32.24
CA ALA A 163 21.69 6.30 33.03
C ALA A 163 22.23 7.74 32.84
N ASP A 164 23.52 7.89 32.58
CA ASP A 164 24.19 9.18 32.45
C ASP A 164 24.22 9.70 31.00
N THR A 165 23.76 8.94 30.00
CA THR A 165 23.72 9.36 28.61
C THR A 165 22.71 10.50 28.46
N PRO A 166 23.12 11.71 27.96
CA PRO A 166 22.19 12.82 27.78
C PRO A 166 21.20 12.54 26.63
N ASP A 167 20.05 13.18 26.69
CA ASP A 167 19.10 13.18 25.57
C ASP A 167 19.72 13.91 24.37
N PRO A 168 19.66 13.34 23.16
CA PRO A 168 20.07 14.03 21.95
C PRO A 168 19.19 15.26 21.66
N GLU A 169 19.76 16.26 20.97
CA GLU A 169 19.00 17.43 20.54
C GLU A 169 17.80 17.03 19.67
N GLY A 170 16.60 17.49 20.04
CA GLY A 170 15.36 17.14 19.35
C GLY A 170 14.89 15.70 19.58
N GLY A 171 15.42 15.01 20.61
CA GLY A 171 15.02 13.65 20.93
C GLY A 171 15.04 13.36 22.42
N LYS A 172 14.57 12.16 22.81
CA LYS A 172 14.50 11.73 24.21
C LYS A 172 14.80 10.25 24.33
N ILE A 173 15.60 9.89 25.35
CA ILE A 173 15.79 8.53 25.82
C ILE A 173 14.80 8.30 26.98
N GLY A 174 13.85 7.39 26.78
CA GLY A 174 12.90 7.01 27.82
C GLY A 174 13.60 6.38 29.03
N ARG A 175 13.13 6.69 30.24
CA ARG A 175 13.73 6.22 31.50
C ARG A 175 12.68 5.72 32.46
N PHE A 176 13.07 4.77 33.28
CA PHE A 176 12.31 4.37 34.47
C PHE A 176 12.45 5.43 35.58
N GLU A 177 11.67 5.32 36.65
CA GLU A 177 11.73 6.22 37.80
C GLU A 177 13.12 6.25 38.48
N ASN A 178 13.88 5.16 38.39
CA ASN A 178 15.24 5.06 38.93
C ASN A 178 16.32 5.70 38.02
N GLY A 179 15.91 6.30 36.88
CA GLY A 179 16.82 6.95 35.95
C GLY A 179 17.43 6.03 34.88
N GLU A 180 17.25 4.71 34.97
CA GLU A 180 17.75 3.78 33.96
C GLU A 180 16.97 3.88 32.64
N PRO A 181 17.65 3.76 31.47
CA PRO A 181 16.97 3.71 30.16
C PRO A 181 15.95 2.56 30.11
N ASN A 182 14.69 2.88 29.74
CA ASN A 182 13.62 1.89 29.64
C ASN A 182 13.54 1.20 28.29
N GLY A 183 14.39 1.60 27.34
CA GLY A 183 14.45 1.06 26.00
C GLY A 183 13.58 1.80 24.98
N ILE A 184 12.76 2.78 25.37
CA ILE A 184 11.94 3.55 24.43
C ILE A 184 12.73 4.79 24.00
N LEU A 185 12.90 4.97 22.67
CA LEU A 185 13.64 6.07 22.07
C LEU A 185 12.69 6.91 21.21
N TYR A 186 12.63 8.21 21.51
CA TYR A 186 11.71 9.15 20.86
C TYR A 186 12.48 10.09 19.93
N GLU A 187 11.93 10.35 18.76
CA GLU A 187 12.44 11.26 17.73
C GLU A 187 13.95 11.06 17.50
N ASN A 188 14.76 12.11 17.57
CA ASN A 188 16.22 12.02 17.47
C ASN A 188 16.89 11.19 18.57
N GLY A 189 16.16 10.77 19.60
CA GLY A 189 16.64 9.78 20.58
C GLY A 189 17.08 8.47 19.93
N ARG A 190 16.50 8.10 18.79
CA ARG A 190 16.87 6.92 18.01
C ARG A 190 18.28 7.01 17.39
N ASN A 191 18.81 8.22 17.22
CA ASN A 191 20.12 8.45 16.62
C ASN A 191 21.27 7.82 17.42
N VAL A 192 21.05 7.49 18.71
CA VAL A 192 22.02 6.74 19.50
C VAL A 192 22.33 5.36 18.92
N LEU A 193 21.47 4.83 18.05
CA LEU A 193 21.64 3.53 17.39
C LEU A 193 22.37 3.62 16.04
N ASN A 194 22.52 4.81 15.43
CA ASN A 194 22.99 4.95 14.06
C ASN A 194 24.38 4.34 13.82
N HIS A 195 25.25 4.38 14.82
CA HIS A 195 26.61 3.84 14.71
C HIS A 195 26.70 2.31 14.81
N ILE A 196 25.60 1.64 15.19
CA ILE A 196 25.52 0.18 15.31
C ILE A 196 24.50 -0.46 14.33
N LEU A 197 23.67 0.36 13.67
CA LEU A 197 22.80 -0.06 12.59
C LEU A 197 23.52 0.15 11.25
N SER A 198 23.65 -0.89 10.45
CA SER A 198 24.22 -0.78 9.10
C SER A 198 23.18 -0.16 8.17
N GLU A 199 23.60 0.79 7.34
CA GLU A 199 22.79 1.25 6.21
C GLU A 199 22.70 0.13 5.16
N LYS A 200 21.52 -0.02 4.55
CA LYS A 200 21.31 -0.97 3.45
C LYS A 200 21.93 -0.43 2.17
N THR A 201 22.60 -1.31 1.45
CA THR A 201 23.03 -1.03 0.08
C THR A 201 21.88 -1.19 -0.91
N GLU A 202 22.03 -0.70 -2.14
CA GLU A 202 21.03 -0.91 -3.22
C GLU A 202 20.83 -2.39 -3.54
N GLU A 203 21.90 -3.20 -3.40
CA GLU A 203 21.87 -4.66 -3.52
C GLU A 203 21.02 -5.32 -2.43
N ASP A 204 21.11 -4.82 -1.19
CA ASP A 204 20.28 -5.28 -0.08
C ASP A 204 18.81 -4.91 -0.31
N MET A 205 18.54 -3.67 -0.73
CA MET A 205 17.18 -3.19 -1.06
C MET A 205 16.58 -4.00 -2.22
N ALA A 206 17.35 -4.30 -3.25
CA ALA A 206 16.90 -5.14 -4.36
C ALA A 206 16.61 -6.59 -3.91
N SER A 207 17.37 -7.11 -2.96
CA SER A 207 17.13 -8.43 -2.38
C SER A 207 15.86 -8.46 -1.53
N ASP A 208 15.58 -7.40 -0.79
CA ASP A 208 14.32 -7.21 -0.04
C ASP A 208 13.12 -7.11 -0.99
N LEU A 209 13.26 -6.38 -2.12
CA LEU A 209 12.23 -6.31 -3.16
C LEU A 209 11.91 -7.69 -3.76
N LEU A 210 12.90 -8.57 -3.94
CA LEU A 210 12.66 -9.95 -4.38
C LEU A 210 11.91 -10.80 -3.35
N ALA A 211 12.11 -10.53 -2.07
CA ALA A 211 11.33 -11.18 -1.02
C ALA A 211 9.89 -10.63 -0.99
N LEU A 212 9.72 -9.32 -1.12
CA LEU A 212 8.40 -8.69 -1.26
C LEU A 212 7.65 -9.20 -2.49
N ASP A 213 8.31 -9.34 -3.64
CA ASP A 213 7.71 -9.86 -4.88
C ASP A 213 6.97 -11.19 -4.63
N LYS A 214 7.59 -12.12 -3.89
CA LYS A 214 6.95 -13.39 -3.53
C LYS A 214 5.72 -13.22 -2.67
N ILE A 215 5.72 -12.25 -1.74
CA ILE A 215 4.58 -11.94 -0.88
C ILE A 215 3.44 -11.36 -1.71
N LEU A 216 3.73 -10.35 -2.55
CA LEU A 216 2.73 -9.73 -3.42
C LEU A 216 2.10 -10.75 -4.37
N LEU A 217 2.91 -11.61 -4.99
CA LEU A 217 2.43 -12.69 -5.86
C LEU A 217 1.55 -13.69 -5.10
N SER A 218 1.89 -14.02 -3.84
CA SER A 218 1.05 -14.90 -2.99
C SER A 218 -0.29 -14.27 -2.59
N GLN A 219 -0.37 -12.94 -2.63
CA GLN A 219 -1.58 -12.15 -2.40
C GLN A 219 -2.33 -11.81 -3.70
N GLY A 220 -1.77 -12.20 -4.86
CA GLY A 220 -2.37 -11.95 -6.17
C GLY A 220 -2.13 -10.55 -6.72
N VAL A 221 -1.24 -9.76 -6.14
CA VAL A 221 -0.84 -8.44 -6.65
C VAL A 221 0.18 -8.65 -7.76
N THR A 222 -0.16 -8.25 -8.98
CA THR A 222 0.69 -8.39 -10.18
C THR A 222 1.28 -7.06 -10.64
N THR A 223 0.71 -5.95 -10.16
CA THR A 223 1.14 -4.60 -10.50
C THR A 223 0.99 -3.71 -9.27
N GLY A 224 1.96 -2.84 -9.01
CA GLY A 224 1.92 -1.95 -7.86
C GLY A 224 2.56 -0.59 -8.12
N ALA A 225 2.41 0.29 -7.14
CA ALA A 225 3.09 1.58 -7.09
C ALA A 225 4.33 1.51 -6.19
N ASP A 226 5.23 2.48 -6.33
CA ASP A 226 6.10 2.97 -5.27
C ASP A 226 5.86 4.48 -5.14
N MET A 227 5.26 4.92 -4.04
CA MET A 227 4.83 6.31 -3.87
C MET A 227 5.94 7.22 -3.33
N GLY A 228 7.16 6.78 -3.49
CA GLY A 228 8.35 7.55 -3.14
C GLY A 228 8.85 7.29 -1.72
N GLU A 229 10.16 7.44 -1.57
CA GLU A 229 10.86 7.34 -0.30
C GLU A 229 11.25 8.74 0.20
N PHE A 230 11.20 8.93 1.51
CA PHE A 230 11.60 10.21 2.13
C PHE A 230 13.11 10.44 2.09
N THR A 231 13.89 9.38 1.89
CA THR A 231 15.33 9.43 1.66
C THR A 231 15.64 9.30 0.18
N ALA A 232 16.69 9.99 -0.29
CA ALA A 232 17.10 9.88 -1.68
C ALA A 232 17.61 8.46 -1.96
N CYS A 233 17.01 7.79 -2.95
CA CYS A 233 17.48 6.50 -3.44
C CYS A 233 17.45 6.47 -4.97
N ASP A 234 18.27 5.63 -5.57
CA ASP A 234 18.24 5.40 -7.02
C ASP A 234 17.25 4.28 -7.35
N TYR A 235 15.97 4.65 -7.52
CA TYR A 235 14.90 3.70 -7.89
C TYR A 235 15.25 2.89 -9.12
N LYS A 236 15.81 3.54 -10.17
CA LYS A 236 16.10 2.87 -11.43
C LYS A 236 17.12 1.76 -11.24
N ASN A 237 18.15 2.01 -10.42
CA ASN A 237 19.18 1.00 -10.14
C ASN A 237 18.62 -0.11 -9.25
N ILE A 238 17.95 0.23 -8.15
CA ILE A 238 17.40 -0.74 -7.20
C ILE A 238 16.39 -1.69 -7.89
N PHE A 239 15.39 -1.14 -8.61
CA PHE A 239 14.43 -1.95 -9.34
C PHE A 239 15.07 -2.68 -10.54
N GLY A 240 16.05 -2.07 -11.21
CA GLY A 240 16.83 -2.70 -12.27
C GLY A 240 17.50 -3.99 -11.80
N ILE A 241 18.22 -3.93 -10.68
CA ILE A 241 18.86 -5.10 -10.04
C ILE A 241 17.83 -6.16 -9.66
N ALA A 242 16.68 -5.75 -9.06
CA ALA A 242 15.64 -6.68 -8.66
C ALA A 242 15.01 -7.40 -9.86
N ILE A 243 14.75 -6.69 -10.96
CA ILE A 243 14.20 -7.24 -12.21
C ILE A 243 15.18 -8.21 -12.88
N GLU A 244 16.47 -7.84 -12.98
CA GLU A 244 17.50 -8.72 -13.51
C GLU A 244 17.62 -10.02 -12.71
N ARG A 245 17.34 -9.98 -11.41
CA ARG A 245 17.32 -11.14 -10.50
C ARG A 245 15.99 -11.90 -10.50
N GLY A 246 14.99 -11.45 -11.27
CA GLY A 246 13.77 -12.20 -11.53
C GLY A 246 12.51 -11.68 -10.85
N MET A 247 12.49 -10.46 -10.34
CA MET A 247 11.26 -9.79 -9.90
C MET A 247 10.20 -9.84 -11.00
N LYS A 248 8.95 -10.13 -10.66
CA LYS A 248 7.85 -10.34 -11.60
C LYS A 248 6.80 -9.22 -11.58
N VAL A 249 6.51 -8.66 -10.41
CA VAL A 249 5.52 -7.59 -10.26
C VAL A 249 5.92 -6.36 -11.06
N LYS A 250 4.95 -5.75 -11.78
CA LYS A 250 5.14 -4.48 -12.49
C LYS A 250 5.04 -3.32 -11.49
N VAL A 251 5.92 -2.31 -11.61
CA VAL A 251 5.95 -1.18 -10.67
C VAL A 251 6.01 0.16 -11.38
N ALA A 252 5.16 1.10 -10.93
CA ALA A 252 5.20 2.51 -11.31
C ALA A 252 5.65 3.34 -10.08
N ALA A 253 6.80 3.98 -10.15
CA ALA A 253 7.37 4.76 -9.05
C ALA A 253 7.14 6.26 -9.22
N TYR A 254 7.09 6.96 -8.09
CA TYR A 254 7.00 8.41 -8.01
C TYR A 254 8.19 8.95 -7.22
N TYR A 255 8.71 10.10 -7.63
CA TYR A 255 9.71 10.81 -6.81
C TYR A 255 9.01 11.76 -5.84
N MET A 256 9.42 11.74 -4.58
CA MET A 256 8.97 12.74 -3.61
C MET A 256 9.43 14.13 -4.05
N TRP A 257 8.50 15.09 -4.11
CA TRP A 257 8.78 16.46 -4.52
C TRP A 257 9.92 17.08 -3.72
N ASP A 258 9.89 16.93 -2.40
CA ASP A 258 10.92 17.46 -1.50
C ASP A 258 12.31 16.85 -1.73
N SER A 259 12.39 15.65 -2.32
CA SER A 259 13.66 15.02 -2.65
C SER A 259 14.27 15.54 -3.95
N VAL A 260 13.50 16.21 -4.80
CA VAL A 260 13.92 16.57 -6.17
C VAL A 260 13.79 18.05 -6.52
N LYS A 261 12.93 18.83 -5.84
CA LYS A 261 12.63 20.23 -6.17
C LYS A 261 13.84 21.17 -6.25
N ASP A 262 14.87 20.90 -5.44
CA ASP A 262 16.08 21.72 -5.39
C ASP A 262 17.20 21.19 -6.30
N LYS A 263 16.99 20.08 -7.01
CA LYS A 263 17.98 19.48 -7.92
C LYS A 263 17.83 20.05 -9.32
N LYS A 264 18.72 20.99 -9.71
CA LYS A 264 18.64 21.72 -10.99
C LYS A 264 18.66 20.84 -12.25
N ASP A 265 19.32 19.69 -12.18
CA ASP A 265 19.48 18.77 -13.32
C ASP A 265 18.55 17.56 -13.23
N PHE A 266 17.57 17.57 -12.30
CA PHE A 266 16.62 16.48 -12.18
C PHE A 266 15.61 16.53 -13.33
N THR A 267 15.40 15.38 -13.97
CA THR A 267 14.48 15.24 -15.09
C THR A 267 13.83 13.85 -15.08
N ILE A 268 12.63 13.76 -15.65
CA ILE A 268 11.94 12.51 -15.97
C ILE A 268 11.82 12.46 -17.49
N THR A 269 12.37 11.43 -18.11
CA THR A 269 12.40 11.27 -19.57
C THR A 269 11.21 10.45 -20.08
N GLU A 270 10.94 10.52 -21.39
CA GLU A 270 9.92 9.65 -22.02
C GLU A 270 10.27 8.16 -21.86
N GLU A 271 11.56 7.82 -21.89
CA GLU A 271 12.02 6.45 -21.66
C GLU A 271 11.75 5.97 -20.23
N ASP A 272 11.89 6.84 -19.22
CA ASP A 272 11.56 6.54 -17.84
C ASP A 272 10.07 6.21 -17.65
N MET A 273 9.23 6.83 -18.49
CA MET A 273 7.76 6.74 -18.40
C MET A 273 7.16 5.68 -19.34
N ASP A 274 7.96 4.90 -20.07
CA ASP A 274 7.48 3.90 -21.02
C ASP A 274 6.56 2.85 -20.34
N PRO A 275 5.26 2.80 -20.69
CA PRO A 275 4.31 1.88 -20.05
C PRO A 275 4.52 0.41 -20.43
N SER A 276 5.35 0.11 -21.42
CA SER A 276 5.69 -1.26 -21.80
C SER A 276 6.73 -1.89 -20.88
N ARG A 277 7.44 -1.09 -20.10
CA ARG A 277 8.47 -1.57 -19.15
C ARG A 277 7.85 -2.14 -17.88
N GLN A 278 8.49 -3.13 -17.30
CA GLN A 278 8.09 -3.70 -16.01
C GLN A 278 8.22 -2.67 -14.86
N PHE A 279 9.27 -1.84 -14.90
CA PHE A 279 9.45 -0.70 -14.01
C PHE A 279 9.43 0.60 -14.82
N ARG A 280 8.69 1.59 -14.32
CA ARG A 280 8.60 2.92 -14.90
C ARG A 280 8.51 4.01 -13.82
N ILE A 281 8.86 5.23 -14.18
CA ILE A 281 8.55 6.41 -13.38
C ILE A 281 7.21 6.96 -13.85
N ALA A 282 6.24 7.13 -12.94
CA ALA A 282 4.93 7.68 -13.27
C ALA A 282 4.88 9.20 -13.08
N GLY A 283 5.60 9.75 -12.10
CA GLY A 283 5.58 11.19 -11.85
C GLY A 283 6.16 11.61 -10.50
N ILE A 284 5.54 12.63 -9.94
CA ILE A 284 5.95 13.29 -8.68
C ILE A 284 4.89 13.05 -7.61
N LYS A 285 5.32 12.82 -6.37
CA LYS A 285 4.50 12.76 -5.16
C LYS A 285 4.75 13.98 -4.30
N LEU A 286 3.68 14.72 -4.02
CA LEU A 286 3.68 15.87 -3.11
C LEU A 286 2.91 15.51 -1.83
N ILE A 287 3.41 15.91 -0.67
CA ILE A 287 2.75 15.72 0.63
C ILE A 287 2.00 17.00 0.98
N GLY A 288 0.66 16.97 0.93
CA GLY A 288 -0.19 18.13 1.21
C GLY A 288 -0.47 18.36 2.69
N ASP A 289 -0.71 17.29 3.44
CA ASP A 289 -0.93 17.29 4.89
C ASP A 289 -0.47 15.96 5.52
N GLY A 290 -0.87 15.70 6.75
CA GLY A 290 -0.53 14.46 7.44
C GLY A 290 -1.73 13.50 7.55
N SER A 291 -1.79 12.72 8.66
CA SER A 291 -2.75 11.63 8.87
C SER A 291 -3.79 11.95 9.94
N VAL A 292 -4.92 11.21 9.89
CA VAL A 292 -5.93 11.23 10.96
C VAL A 292 -5.37 10.66 12.25
N SER A 293 -4.63 9.55 12.17
CA SER A 293 -4.03 8.90 13.34
C SER A 293 -3.03 9.80 14.06
N GLY A 294 -2.27 10.61 13.33
CA GLY A 294 -1.32 11.59 13.85
C GLY A 294 -1.94 12.95 14.20
N ARG A 295 -3.25 13.17 13.98
CA ARG A 295 -3.94 14.46 14.16
C ARG A 295 -3.33 15.61 13.34
N THR A 296 -2.71 15.29 12.22
CA THR A 296 -2.01 16.23 11.32
C THR A 296 -2.69 16.41 9.97
N ALA A 297 -3.71 15.60 9.63
CA ALA A 297 -4.58 15.89 8.49
C ALA A 297 -5.29 17.23 8.67
N TRP A 298 -5.23 18.11 7.65
CA TRP A 298 -5.73 19.48 7.76
C TRP A 298 -7.24 19.55 7.51
N CYS A 299 -8.00 19.41 8.61
CA CYS A 299 -9.45 19.29 8.64
C CYS A 299 -10.18 20.65 8.61
N ASP A 300 -11.44 20.64 8.18
CA ASP A 300 -12.39 21.75 8.30
C ASP A 300 -12.97 21.88 9.72
N ARG A 301 -13.11 20.77 10.44
CA ARG A 301 -13.58 20.67 11.83
C ARG A 301 -12.42 20.24 12.75
N PRO A 302 -12.35 20.75 13.99
CA PRO A 302 -11.25 20.42 14.90
C PRO A 302 -11.29 18.94 15.33
N TYR A 303 -10.15 18.41 15.73
CA TYR A 303 -10.05 17.09 16.35
C TYR A 303 -10.75 17.05 17.71
N LEU A 304 -11.25 15.89 18.13
CA LEU A 304 -11.90 15.75 19.42
C LEU A 304 -10.92 16.06 20.56
N GLY A 305 -11.48 16.72 21.60
CA GLY A 305 -10.73 17.09 22.81
C GLY A 305 -9.93 18.38 22.72
N ASN A 306 -9.79 18.97 21.52
CA ASN A 306 -9.12 20.27 21.35
C ASN A 306 -9.76 21.07 20.20
N ASN A 307 -10.56 22.07 20.54
CA ASN A 307 -11.31 22.89 19.57
C ASN A 307 -10.43 23.82 18.69
N GLU A 308 -9.13 23.88 18.95
CA GLU A 308 -8.17 24.69 18.18
C GLU A 308 -7.25 23.82 17.30
N GLU A 309 -7.36 22.50 17.37
CA GLU A 309 -6.50 21.57 16.65
C GLU A 309 -7.19 21.06 15.38
N TYR A 310 -6.74 21.57 14.24
CA TYR A 310 -7.28 21.26 12.91
C TYR A 310 -6.30 20.46 12.04
N GLY A 311 -5.13 20.06 12.56
CA GLY A 311 -4.02 19.63 11.74
C GLY A 311 -3.37 20.80 11.01
N MET A 312 -2.52 20.51 10.00
CA MET A 312 -1.76 21.56 9.32
C MET A 312 -1.42 21.17 7.87
N PRO A 313 -1.25 22.15 6.97
CA PRO A 313 -0.65 21.88 5.67
C PRO A 313 0.85 21.56 5.83
N VAL A 314 1.36 20.65 5.01
CA VAL A 314 2.78 20.29 4.95
C VAL A 314 3.49 21.03 3.81
N CYS A 315 2.85 21.15 2.63
CA CYS A 315 3.41 21.93 1.52
C CYS A 315 2.81 23.35 1.44
N SER A 316 3.53 24.26 0.83
CA SER A 316 3.05 25.60 0.49
C SER A 316 2.22 25.58 -0.80
N GLU A 317 1.48 26.66 -1.10
CA GLU A 317 0.81 26.85 -2.39
C GLU A 317 1.83 26.93 -3.54
N GLN A 318 3.00 27.54 -3.28
CA GLN A 318 4.09 27.61 -4.26
C GLN A 318 4.63 26.22 -4.60
N ASP A 319 4.79 25.30 -3.62
CA ASP A 319 5.19 23.91 -3.91
C ASP A 319 4.21 23.21 -4.84
N ILE A 320 2.90 23.48 -4.69
CA ILE A 320 1.87 22.92 -5.59
C ILE A 320 2.02 23.48 -7.00
N GLU A 321 2.20 24.79 -7.16
CA GLU A 321 2.37 25.44 -8.47
C GLU A 321 3.66 24.99 -9.16
N ASP A 322 4.76 24.89 -8.42
CA ASP A 322 6.06 24.43 -8.96
C ASP A 322 6.02 22.96 -9.37
N ALA A 323 5.36 22.09 -8.58
CA ALA A 323 5.14 20.69 -8.93
C ALA A 323 4.25 20.56 -10.18
N ILE A 324 3.18 21.38 -10.31
CA ILE A 324 2.35 21.43 -11.52
C ILE A 324 3.19 21.85 -12.74
N ALA A 325 4.02 22.89 -12.60
CA ALA A 325 4.89 23.37 -13.68
C ALA A 325 5.86 22.28 -14.13
N PHE A 326 6.52 21.62 -13.18
CA PHE A 326 7.41 20.49 -13.45
C PHE A 326 6.70 19.35 -14.18
N CYS A 327 5.54 18.92 -13.67
CA CYS A 327 4.79 17.82 -14.27
C CYS A 327 4.29 18.13 -15.69
N LYS A 328 3.95 19.39 -15.97
CA LYS A 328 3.59 19.85 -17.32
C LYS A 328 4.79 19.79 -18.29
N GLU A 329 5.95 20.27 -17.85
CA GLU A 329 7.18 20.26 -18.63
C GLU A 329 7.59 18.84 -19.01
N HIS A 330 7.56 17.92 -18.04
CA HIS A 330 7.98 16.52 -18.22
C HIS A 330 6.86 15.58 -18.65
N LYS A 331 5.62 16.08 -18.79
CA LYS A 331 4.41 15.30 -19.16
C LYS A 331 4.18 14.08 -18.27
N CYS A 332 4.47 14.21 -16.98
CA CYS A 332 4.30 13.15 -15.98
C CYS A 332 3.13 13.44 -15.04
N GLN A 333 2.72 12.46 -14.24
CA GLN A 333 1.63 12.59 -13.29
C GLN A 333 2.03 13.42 -12.06
N LEU A 334 1.06 14.16 -11.51
CA LEU A 334 1.15 14.76 -10.18
C LEU A 334 0.26 13.96 -9.21
N SER A 335 0.86 13.38 -8.19
CA SER A 335 0.19 12.71 -7.08
C SER A 335 0.30 13.59 -5.84
N ILE A 336 -0.84 13.89 -5.19
CA ILE A 336 -0.88 14.76 -4.00
C ILE A 336 -1.51 14.00 -2.85
N HIS A 337 -0.76 13.80 -1.75
CA HIS A 337 -1.33 13.37 -0.48
C HIS A 337 -2.29 14.45 0.03
N ALA A 338 -3.55 14.11 0.20
CA ALA A 338 -4.61 15.02 0.60
C ALA A 338 -5.64 14.28 1.46
N MET A 339 -5.43 14.27 2.77
CA MET A 339 -6.27 13.55 3.72
C MET A 339 -7.43 14.41 4.21
N GLY A 340 -7.13 15.61 4.70
CA GLY A 340 -8.10 16.53 5.31
C GLY A 340 -8.82 17.40 4.27
N ALA A 341 -10.05 17.82 4.62
CA ALA A 341 -10.91 18.62 3.74
C ALA A 341 -10.23 19.86 3.17
N LYS A 342 -9.50 20.63 4.02
CA LYS A 342 -8.82 21.85 3.57
C LYS A 342 -7.69 21.58 2.60
N THR A 343 -6.97 20.46 2.75
CA THR A 343 -5.91 20.07 1.82
C THR A 343 -6.50 19.61 0.49
N ILE A 344 -7.59 18.84 0.52
CA ILE A 344 -8.31 18.40 -0.67
C ILE A 344 -8.82 19.61 -1.46
N ASP A 345 -9.52 20.54 -0.78
CA ASP A 345 -10.04 21.76 -1.40
C ASP A 345 -8.93 22.62 -2.01
N ARG A 346 -7.78 22.77 -1.30
CA ARG A 346 -6.61 23.50 -1.81
C ARG A 346 -6.01 22.84 -3.03
N ALA A 347 -5.78 21.52 -3.00
CA ALA A 347 -5.24 20.77 -4.13
C ALA A 347 -6.17 20.88 -5.36
N ILE A 348 -7.48 20.75 -5.15
CA ILE A 348 -8.48 20.95 -6.21
C ILE A 348 -8.47 22.36 -6.74
N ALA A 349 -8.39 23.40 -5.89
CA ALA A 349 -8.37 24.80 -6.32
C ALA A 349 -7.24 25.09 -7.33
N HIS A 350 -6.05 24.50 -7.13
CA HIS A 350 -4.90 24.68 -8.02
C HIS A 350 -4.95 23.80 -9.30
N THR A 351 -5.72 22.70 -9.29
CA THR A 351 -5.61 21.66 -10.33
C THR A 351 -6.84 21.54 -11.24
N TRP A 352 -8.07 21.81 -10.78
CA TRP A 352 -9.30 21.49 -11.53
C TRP A 352 -9.49 22.26 -12.83
N GLN A 353 -8.95 23.48 -12.96
CA GLN A 353 -9.00 24.28 -14.19
C GLN A 353 -7.81 24.05 -15.13
N GLN A 354 -6.85 23.22 -14.72
CA GLN A 354 -5.72 22.89 -15.56
C GLN A 354 -6.17 22.01 -16.72
N LYS A 355 -5.60 22.27 -17.91
CA LYS A 355 -5.79 21.33 -19.02
C LYS A 355 -4.93 20.08 -18.76
N PRO A 356 -5.46 18.87 -18.97
CA PRO A 356 -4.66 17.66 -18.91
C PRO A 356 -3.40 17.79 -19.77
N TRP A 357 -2.24 17.49 -19.20
CA TRP A 357 -0.94 17.62 -19.86
C TRP A 357 -0.29 16.29 -20.22
N ILE A 358 -0.94 15.18 -19.86
CA ILE A 358 -0.57 13.84 -20.29
C ILE A 358 -1.64 13.27 -21.21
N SER A 359 -1.22 12.34 -22.08
CA SER A 359 -2.11 11.59 -22.97
C SER A 359 -2.39 10.19 -22.42
N GLY A 360 -3.38 9.49 -22.99
CA GLY A 360 -3.74 8.13 -22.60
C GLY A 360 -4.77 8.09 -21.47
N SER A 361 -4.84 6.94 -20.79
CA SER A 361 -5.85 6.67 -19.78
C SER A 361 -5.48 7.15 -18.38
N ALA A 362 -4.20 7.47 -18.13
CA ALA A 362 -3.72 7.93 -16.82
C ALA A 362 -4.29 9.31 -16.44
N PRO A 363 -4.66 9.57 -15.18
CA PRO A 363 -5.00 10.90 -14.72
C PRO A 363 -3.75 11.79 -14.68
N TYR A 364 -3.87 13.05 -15.11
CA TYR A 364 -2.77 14.01 -15.01
C TYR A 364 -2.51 14.45 -13.56
N VAL A 365 -3.57 14.43 -12.72
CA VAL A 365 -3.50 14.64 -11.28
C VAL A 365 -4.29 13.53 -10.58
N ARG A 366 -3.74 13.02 -9.49
CA ARG A 366 -4.41 12.10 -8.58
C ARG A 366 -4.24 12.59 -7.14
N LEU A 367 -5.34 12.57 -6.40
CA LEU A 367 -5.33 12.85 -4.96
C LEU A 367 -5.34 11.52 -4.22
N GLU A 368 -4.44 11.42 -3.27
CA GLU A 368 -4.26 10.22 -2.46
C GLU A 368 -5.03 10.33 -1.15
N HIS A 369 -5.59 9.22 -0.70
CA HIS A 369 -6.37 9.03 0.51
C HIS A 369 -7.77 9.66 0.45
N VAL A 370 -7.89 10.96 0.33
CA VAL A 370 -9.14 11.70 0.17
C VAL A 370 -10.18 11.34 1.24
N ALA A 371 -9.78 11.40 2.53
CA ALA A 371 -10.66 10.93 3.60
C ALA A 371 -11.92 11.79 3.75
N MET A 372 -11.81 13.10 3.58
CA MET A 372 -12.84 14.08 3.93
C MET A 372 -13.10 15.07 2.79
N PRO A 373 -13.49 14.62 1.58
CA PRO A 373 -13.72 15.54 0.47
C PRO A 373 -15.01 16.36 0.69
N THR A 374 -14.99 17.60 0.25
CA THR A 374 -16.23 18.39 0.10
C THR A 374 -16.98 17.97 -1.16
N ASP A 375 -18.29 18.23 -1.20
CA ASP A 375 -19.10 17.98 -2.41
C ASP A 375 -18.58 18.80 -3.60
N ASP A 376 -18.13 20.04 -3.37
CA ASP A 376 -17.56 20.93 -4.39
C ASP A 376 -16.26 20.35 -4.95
N ALA A 377 -15.33 19.89 -4.08
CA ALA A 377 -14.09 19.25 -4.52
C ALA A 377 -14.36 17.99 -5.35
N THR A 378 -15.31 17.17 -4.91
CA THR A 378 -15.72 15.94 -5.62
C THR A 378 -16.29 16.28 -7.01
N ALA A 379 -17.18 17.29 -7.11
CA ALA A 379 -17.77 17.71 -8.38
C ALA A 379 -16.71 18.27 -9.34
N LYS A 380 -15.78 19.09 -8.85
CA LYS A 380 -14.67 19.64 -9.65
C LYS A 380 -13.71 18.54 -10.13
N ALA A 381 -13.38 17.57 -9.27
CA ALA A 381 -12.55 16.42 -9.66
C ALA A 381 -13.19 15.60 -10.78
N ALA A 382 -14.51 15.31 -10.66
CA ALA A 382 -15.26 14.59 -11.69
C ALA A 382 -15.25 15.33 -13.04
N GLN A 383 -15.43 16.66 -13.03
CA GLN A 383 -15.44 17.51 -14.24
C GLN A 383 -14.08 17.60 -14.93
N SER A 384 -12.99 17.61 -14.16
CA SER A 384 -11.63 17.81 -14.67
C SER A 384 -10.88 16.51 -14.97
N GLY A 385 -11.42 15.34 -14.58
CA GLY A 385 -10.76 14.05 -14.73
C GLY A 385 -9.64 13.78 -13.71
N ILE A 386 -9.57 14.58 -12.64
CA ILE A 386 -8.73 14.29 -11.48
C ILE A 386 -9.24 13.00 -10.83
N ALA A 387 -8.31 12.15 -10.40
CA ALA A 387 -8.63 10.86 -9.80
C ALA A 387 -8.46 10.87 -8.27
N PHE A 388 -9.25 10.04 -7.59
CA PHE A 388 -9.11 9.74 -6.17
C PHE A 388 -8.58 8.32 -6.00
N VAL A 389 -7.48 8.17 -5.27
CA VAL A 389 -6.91 6.87 -4.90
C VAL A 389 -7.03 6.73 -3.40
N THR A 390 -7.76 5.71 -2.95
CA THR A 390 -8.18 5.61 -1.55
C THR A 390 -7.95 4.21 -0.97
N GLN A 391 -7.90 4.13 0.36
CA GLN A 391 -7.54 2.93 1.10
C GLN A 391 -8.69 2.49 2.02
N PRO A 392 -9.62 1.65 1.54
CA PRO A 392 -10.68 1.10 2.41
C PRO A 392 -10.16 0.37 3.64
N ILE A 393 -8.93 -0.12 3.59
CA ILE A 393 -8.26 -0.78 4.70
C ILE A 393 -7.99 0.16 5.90
N PHE A 394 -7.90 1.49 5.71
CA PHE A 394 -7.66 2.42 6.81
C PHE A 394 -8.75 2.37 7.87
N LEU A 395 -10.02 2.48 7.47
CA LEU A 395 -11.12 2.34 8.43
C LEU A 395 -11.23 0.92 9.00
N TYR A 396 -10.82 -0.08 8.22
CA TYR A 396 -10.80 -1.47 8.69
C TYR A 396 -9.72 -1.66 9.77
N ALA A 397 -8.51 -1.17 9.54
CA ALA A 397 -7.34 -1.46 10.36
C ALA A 397 -7.09 -0.45 11.49
N GLU A 398 -7.51 0.82 11.35
CA GLU A 398 -7.11 1.93 12.23
C GLU A 398 -8.27 2.58 12.97
N ILE A 399 -9.35 1.86 13.17
CA ILE A 399 -10.61 2.40 13.71
C ILE A 399 -10.43 3.10 15.06
N GLU A 400 -9.52 2.62 15.90
CA GLU A 400 -9.26 3.19 17.23
C GLU A 400 -8.78 4.65 17.13
N SER A 401 -7.89 4.92 16.18
CA SER A 401 -7.38 6.28 15.91
C SER A 401 -8.48 7.19 15.37
N TYR A 402 -9.31 6.69 14.46
CA TYR A 402 -10.43 7.47 13.92
C TYR A 402 -11.47 7.81 14.99
N LEU A 403 -11.86 6.83 15.82
CA LEU A 403 -12.83 7.07 16.91
C LEU A 403 -12.29 8.05 17.95
N THR A 404 -11.01 7.90 18.33
CA THR A 404 -10.38 8.78 19.32
C THR A 404 -10.26 10.21 18.79
N ASN A 405 -9.90 10.38 17.52
CA ASN A 405 -9.55 11.67 16.96
C ASN A 405 -10.76 12.40 16.34
N MET A 406 -11.75 11.69 15.83
CA MET A 406 -12.89 12.26 15.11
C MET A 406 -14.25 11.91 15.71
N GLY A 407 -14.35 10.79 16.45
CA GLY A 407 -15.62 10.25 16.92
C GLY A 407 -16.37 9.46 15.85
N LEU A 408 -17.36 8.69 16.26
CA LEU A 408 -18.04 7.74 15.39
C LEU A 408 -18.77 8.42 14.21
N GLU A 409 -19.50 9.49 14.44
CA GLU A 409 -20.29 10.19 13.40
C GLU A 409 -19.39 10.65 12.25
N ARG A 410 -18.29 11.36 12.54
CA ARG A 410 -17.34 11.83 11.51
C ARG A 410 -16.61 10.66 10.83
N THR A 411 -16.26 9.63 11.59
CA THR A 411 -15.64 8.41 11.03
C THR A 411 -16.54 7.77 9.98
N GLN A 412 -17.85 7.71 10.23
CA GLN A 412 -18.83 7.14 9.31
C GLN A 412 -19.05 7.98 8.04
N GLU A 413 -18.72 9.27 8.07
CA GLU A 413 -18.76 10.19 6.92
C GLU A 413 -17.53 10.07 6.02
N ASN A 414 -16.39 9.58 6.54
CA ASN A 414 -15.13 9.53 5.82
C ASN A 414 -15.17 8.49 4.67
N TYR A 415 -14.41 8.78 3.61
CA TYR A 415 -14.29 7.92 2.43
C TYR A 415 -15.66 7.54 1.82
N PRO A 416 -16.46 8.49 1.33
CA PRO A 416 -17.81 8.24 0.82
C PRO A 416 -17.79 7.64 -0.60
N VAL A 417 -17.20 6.45 -0.76
CA VAL A 417 -16.92 5.80 -2.04
C VAL A 417 -18.17 5.63 -2.89
N SER A 418 -19.32 5.23 -2.30
CA SER A 418 -20.56 5.08 -3.07
C SER A 418 -21.05 6.39 -3.66
N ASP A 419 -20.78 7.52 -3.01
CA ASP A 419 -21.18 8.84 -3.52
C ASP A 419 -20.21 9.34 -4.59
N TRP A 420 -18.91 9.04 -4.47
CA TRP A 420 -17.94 9.30 -5.54
C TRP A 420 -18.26 8.55 -6.82
N ILE A 421 -18.69 7.26 -6.73
CA ILE A 421 -19.13 6.49 -7.90
C ILE A 421 -20.30 7.19 -8.59
N LYS A 422 -21.28 7.67 -7.83
CA LYS A 422 -22.45 8.41 -8.37
C LYS A 422 -22.07 9.74 -9.00
N SER A 423 -21.07 10.43 -8.46
CA SER A 423 -20.58 11.71 -9.01
C SER A 423 -19.79 11.54 -10.31
N GLY A 424 -19.33 10.33 -10.61
CA GLY A 424 -18.52 10.04 -11.80
C GLY A 424 -17.04 10.38 -11.65
N VAL A 425 -16.56 10.71 -10.45
CA VAL A 425 -15.12 10.89 -10.22
C VAL A 425 -14.39 9.57 -10.44
N ARG A 426 -13.18 9.63 -10.97
CA ARG A 426 -12.34 8.46 -11.19
C ARG A 426 -11.79 7.97 -9.85
N ILE A 427 -11.99 6.69 -9.53
CA ILE A 427 -11.61 6.12 -8.24
C ILE A 427 -10.77 4.86 -8.47
N ALA A 428 -9.80 4.65 -7.59
CA ALA A 428 -9.09 3.38 -7.44
C ALA A 428 -8.87 3.05 -5.97
N PHE A 429 -8.75 1.76 -5.69
CA PHE A 429 -8.38 1.24 -4.38
C PHE A 429 -6.89 0.89 -4.31
N SER A 430 -6.37 0.92 -3.09
CA SER A 430 -4.97 0.63 -2.78
C SER A 430 -4.83 0.33 -1.29
N THR A 431 -3.60 0.04 -0.83
CA THR A 431 -3.34 -0.31 0.58
C THR A 431 -2.58 0.76 1.36
N ASP A 432 -1.72 1.53 0.70
CA ASP A 432 -0.73 2.40 1.35
C ASP A 432 0.27 1.62 2.24
N ALA A 433 0.49 0.35 1.89
CA ALA A 433 1.40 -0.50 2.66
C ALA A 433 2.86 0.02 2.59
N PRO A 434 3.60 0.05 3.70
CA PRO A 434 3.29 -0.45 5.05
C PRO A 434 2.68 0.61 5.99
N ALA A 435 2.32 1.80 5.51
CA ALA A 435 1.79 2.89 6.33
C ALA A 435 0.39 2.59 6.93
N THR A 436 -0.16 1.43 6.66
CA THR A 436 -1.40 0.89 7.23
C THR A 436 -1.10 0.04 8.44
N ALA A 437 -1.74 0.32 9.57
CA ALA A 437 -1.52 -0.38 10.85
C ALA A 437 -2.17 -1.78 10.89
N TRP A 438 -1.71 -2.68 10.01
CA TRP A 438 -2.16 -4.07 9.87
C TRP A 438 -0.99 -5.01 9.58
N ALA A 439 -1.04 -6.27 10.09
CA ALA A 439 0.08 -7.22 9.97
C ALA A 439 0.41 -7.63 8.54
N GLU A 440 -0.61 -7.71 7.69
CA GLU A 440 -0.48 -7.95 6.25
C GLU A 440 -0.99 -6.72 5.49
N PRO A 441 -0.26 -5.59 5.52
CA PRO A 441 -0.80 -4.31 5.04
C PRO A 441 -1.05 -4.31 3.53
N SER A 442 -0.34 -5.13 2.74
CA SER A 442 -0.50 -5.26 1.29
C SER A 442 -1.57 -6.26 0.86
N ASN A 443 -2.27 -6.91 1.81
CA ASN A 443 -3.25 -7.94 1.47
C ASN A 443 -4.54 -7.32 0.90
N PRO A 444 -4.87 -7.51 -0.41
CA PRO A 444 -6.04 -6.90 -1.03
C PRO A 444 -7.37 -7.33 -0.40
N PHE A 445 -7.44 -8.54 0.14
CA PHE A 445 -8.69 -9.07 0.70
C PHE A 445 -9.15 -8.32 1.97
N ALA A 446 -8.23 -7.79 2.78
CA ALA A 446 -8.56 -6.91 3.90
C ALA A 446 -9.15 -5.58 3.39
N CYS A 447 -8.57 -5.00 2.34
CA CYS A 447 -9.08 -3.81 1.68
C CYS A 447 -10.48 -4.04 1.09
N LEU A 448 -10.68 -5.14 0.33
CA LEU A 448 -11.96 -5.52 -0.24
C LEU A 448 -13.03 -5.73 0.84
N LYS A 449 -12.69 -6.40 1.96
CA LYS A 449 -13.59 -6.58 3.10
C LYS A 449 -14.00 -5.24 3.70
N GLY A 450 -13.04 -4.35 3.94
CA GLY A 450 -13.32 -3.00 4.43
C GLY A 450 -14.28 -2.22 3.54
N ALA A 451 -14.10 -2.28 2.20
CA ALA A 451 -14.96 -1.62 1.23
C ALA A 451 -16.38 -2.19 1.18
N VAL A 452 -16.51 -3.52 1.22
CA VAL A 452 -17.80 -4.22 1.04
C VAL A 452 -18.63 -4.22 2.32
N THR A 453 -18.00 -4.40 3.48
CA THR A 453 -18.71 -4.43 4.76
C THR A 453 -18.87 -3.07 5.41
N ARG A 454 -17.92 -2.16 5.18
CA ARG A 454 -17.79 -0.89 5.93
C ARG A 454 -17.82 -1.13 7.44
N LYS A 455 -17.22 -2.24 7.86
CA LYS A 455 -16.96 -2.57 9.26
C LYS A 455 -15.45 -2.61 9.48
N ALA A 456 -15.02 -2.13 10.64
CA ALA A 456 -13.65 -2.31 11.10
C ALA A 456 -13.38 -3.76 11.51
N TRP A 457 -12.12 -4.07 11.80
CA TRP A 457 -11.68 -5.41 12.21
C TRP A 457 -12.35 -5.88 13.53
N ASP A 458 -12.72 -4.95 14.41
CA ASP A 458 -13.42 -5.17 15.69
C ASP A 458 -14.96 -5.24 15.54
N GLY A 459 -15.47 -5.04 14.32
CA GLY A 459 -16.90 -5.03 14.01
C GLY A 459 -17.58 -3.64 14.08
N THR A 460 -16.84 -2.58 14.42
CA THR A 460 -17.36 -1.21 14.45
C THR A 460 -17.90 -0.79 13.09
N ASP A 461 -19.10 -0.20 13.06
CA ASP A 461 -19.73 0.35 11.85
C ASP A 461 -19.04 1.64 11.39
N CYS A 462 -18.36 1.55 10.26
CA CYS A 462 -17.64 2.66 9.62
C CYS A 462 -18.48 3.42 8.57
N GLY A 463 -19.81 3.36 8.65
CA GLY A 463 -20.72 4.03 7.71
C GLY A 463 -21.12 3.13 6.53
N GLN A 464 -21.94 2.12 6.78
CA GLN A 464 -22.36 1.12 5.79
C GLN A 464 -23.09 1.71 4.58
N ARG A 465 -23.61 2.93 4.66
CA ARG A 465 -24.22 3.64 3.51
C ARG A 465 -23.22 3.86 2.35
N HIS A 466 -21.92 3.86 2.65
CA HIS A 466 -20.85 4.08 1.67
C HIS A 466 -20.19 2.79 1.16
N ARG A 467 -20.74 1.63 1.53
CA ARG A 467 -20.29 0.33 1.04
C ARG A 467 -20.50 0.19 -0.47
N VAL A 468 -19.71 -0.67 -1.09
CA VAL A 468 -19.85 -1.10 -2.48
C VAL A 468 -20.06 -2.61 -2.52
N ASP A 469 -20.60 -3.14 -3.63
CA ASP A 469 -20.63 -4.57 -3.85
C ASP A 469 -19.22 -5.12 -4.19
N ILE A 470 -19.06 -6.45 -4.08
CA ILE A 470 -17.76 -7.10 -4.26
C ILE A 470 -17.23 -6.96 -5.69
N GLU A 471 -18.08 -7.00 -6.73
CA GLU A 471 -17.65 -6.85 -8.12
C GLU A 471 -17.13 -5.43 -8.37
N THR A 472 -17.82 -4.42 -7.83
CA THR A 472 -17.35 -3.03 -7.86
C THR A 472 -16.02 -2.89 -7.12
N ALA A 473 -15.87 -3.47 -5.93
CA ALA A 473 -14.63 -3.41 -5.16
C ALA A 473 -13.45 -4.05 -5.92
N ILE A 474 -13.66 -5.22 -6.55
CA ILE A 474 -12.65 -5.87 -7.39
C ILE A 474 -12.28 -4.99 -8.59
N LYS A 475 -13.25 -4.41 -9.29
CA LYS A 475 -12.97 -3.48 -10.41
C LYS A 475 -12.15 -2.27 -9.96
N LEU A 476 -12.44 -1.71 -8.76
CA LEU A 476 -11.69 -0.59 -8.20
C LEU A 476 -10.26 -0.98 -7.79
N TYR A 477 -10.00 -2.26 -7.57
CA TYR A 477 -8.67 -2.80 -7.25
C TYR A 477 -7.98 -3.49 -8.45
N THR A 478 -8.55 -3.43 -9.65
CA THR A 478 -8.02 -4.03 -10.90
C THR A 478 -8.14 -3.06 -12.06
N ALA A 479 -9.22 -3.13 -12.84
CA ALA A 479 -9.46 -2.34 -14.06
C ALA A 479 -9.42 -0.82 -13.85
N LYS A 480 -9.80 -0.33 -12.67
CA LYS A 480 -9.79 1.11 -12.36
C LYS A 480 -8.46 1.56 -11.77
N SER A 481 -7.70 0.65 -11.13
CA SER A 481 -6.37 0.94 -10.57
C SER A 481 -5.27 0.98 -11.64
N ALA A 482 -5.30 0.11 -12.64
CA ALA A 482 -4.26 0.04 -13.67
C ALA A 482 -4.01 1.38 -14.39
N PRO A 483 -5.04 2.12 -14.83
CA PRO A 483 -4.84 3.44 -15.43
C PRO A 483 -4.24 4.47 -14.48
N MET A 484 -4.42 4.33 -13.15
CA MET A 484 -3.83 5.25 -12.18
C MET A 484 -2.30 5.22 -12.22
N LEU A 485 -1.73 4.07 -12.60
CA LEU A 485 -0.30 3.85 -12.75
C LEU A 485 0.20 4.01 -14.19
N GLY A 486 -0.72 4.31 -15.12
CA GLY A 486 -0.42 4.46 -16.55
C GLY A 486 -0.14 3.15 -17.28
N PHE A 487 -0.59 2.03 -16.74
CA PHE A 487 -0.61 0.75 -17.46
C PHE A 487 -1.96 0.58 -18.17
N GLU A 488 -1.93 0.25 -19.45
CA GLU A 488 -3.14 0.22 -20.29
C GLU A 488 -3.63 -1.21 -20.59
N ASP A 489 -2.78 -2.21 -20.39
CA ASP A 489 -3.03 -3.59 -20.79
C ASP A 489 -3.02 -4.59 -19.62
N VAL A 490 -3.27 -4.13 -18.40
CA VAL A 490 -3.39 -4.96 -17.18
C VAL A 490 -4.69 -4.64 -16.44
N GLY A 491 -5.05 -5.46 -15.45
CA GLY A 491 -6.22 -5.26 -14.57
C GLY A 491 -7.56 -5.70 -15.17
N MET A 492 -7.59 -6.22 -16.40
CA MET A 492 -8.77 -6.83 -17.02
C MET A 492 -8.42 -8.12 -17.74
N LEU A 493 -9.34 -9.09 -17.74
CA LEU A 493 -9.24 -10.28 -18.59
C LEU A 493 -9.99 -10.03 -19.90
N LYS A 494 -9.28 -9.42 -20.85
CA LYS A 494 -9.82 -8.93 -22.11
C LYS A 494 -8.84 -9.20 -23.26
N GLU A 495 -9.35 -9.46 -24.46
CA GLU A 495 -8.52 -9.66 -25.64
C GLU A 495 -7.51 -8.51 -25.84
N GLY A 496 -6.24 -8.86 -26.04
CA GLY A 496 -5.10 -7.95 -26.20
C GLY A 496 -4.41 -7.56 -24.88
N TYR A 497 -5.03 -7.79 -23.73
CA TYR A 497 -4.44 -7.50 -22.43
C TYR A 497 -3.39 -8.58 -22.03
N SER A 498 -2.49 -8.23 -21.14
CA SER A 498 -1.58 -9.16 -20.51
C SER A 498 -2.37 -10.26 -19.80
N ALA A 499 -1.93 -11.50 -19.93
CA ALA A 499 -2.55 -12.63 -19.24
C ALA A 499 -2.09 -12.67 -17.76
N ASP A 500 -2.40 -11.57 -17.03
CA ASP A 500 -2.12 -11.40 -15.61
C ASP A 500 -3.40 -11.73 -14.83
N PHE A 501 -3.43 -12.90 -14.18
CA PHE A 501 -4.64 -13.38 -13.50
C PHE A 501 -4.31 -14.23 -12.27
N ILE A 502 -5.32 -14.38 -11.41
CA ILE A 502 -5.22 -15.17 -10.18
C ILE A 502 -6.33 -16.22 -10.13
N VAL A 503 -6.03 -17.33 -9.48
CA VAL A 503 -6.97 -18.41 -9.15
C VAL A 503 -7.17 -18.42 -7.65
N LEU A 504 -8.43 -18.42 -7.19
CA LEU A 504 -8.80 -18.36 -5.78
C LEU A 504 -9.22 -19.72 -5.23
N ASP A 505 -8.97 -19.95 -3.94
CA ASP A 505 -9.36 -21.17 -3.18
C ASP A 505 -10.87 -21.31 -3.03
N ARG A 506 -11.60 -20.21 -3.14
CA ARG A 506 -13.06 -20.14 -3.02
C ARG A 506 -13.65 -19.05 -3.92
N ASP A 507 -14.97 -19.15 -4.14
CA ASP A 507 -15.69 -18.19 -4.98
C ASP A 507 -16.01 -16.92 -4.19
N ILE A 508 -15.15 -15.90 -4.28
CA ILE A 508 -15.29 -14.61 -3.58
C ILE A 508 -16.63 -13.89 -3.89
N LEU A 509 -17.25 -14.16 -5.05
CA LEU A 509 -18.54 -13.57 -5.43
C LEU A 509 -19.74 -14.30 -4.78
N ALA A 510 -19.51 -15.47 -4.16
CA ALA A 510 -20.57 -16.31 -3.59
C ALA A 510 -20.46 -16.49 -2.06
N ILE A 511 -19.36 -16.10 -1.44
CA ILE A 511 -19.18 -16.21 0.02
C ILE A 511 -19.85 -15.05 0.76
N ALA A 512 -20.02 -15.21 2.08
CA ALA A 512 -20.45 -14.11 2.94
C ALA A 512 -19.39 -12.99 2.97
N SER A 513 -19.82 -11.73 2.98
CA SER A 513 -18.90 -10.57 2.98
C SER A 513 -17.94 -10.56 4.18
N ASP A 514 -18.37 -11.11 5.32
CA ASP A 514 -17.53 -11.22 6.52
C ASP A 514 -16.39 -12.27 6.37
N ASP A 515 -16.41 -13.11 5.32
CA ASP A 515 -15.40 -14.13 5.03
C ASP A 515 -14.41 -13.72 3.92
N ILE A 516 -14.51 -12.49 3.39
CA ILE A 516 -13.66 -12.02 2.27
C ILE A 516 -12.16 -12.08 2.63
N ASP A 517 -11.78 -11.72 3.85
CA ASP A 517 -10.40 -11.77 4.35
C ASP A 517 -9.83 -13.18 4.53
N LYS A 518 -10.69 -14.21 4.44
CA LYS A 518 -10.29 -15.63 4.50
C LYS A 518 -9.98 -16.23 3.13
N VAL A 519 -10.23 -15.49 2.05
CA VAL A 519 -9.90 -15.90 0.68
C VAL A 519 -8.38 -15.99 0.54
N ARG A 520 -7.91 -17.00 -0.20
CA ARG A 520 -6.49 -17.20 -0.51
C ARG A 520 -6.30 -17.35 -2.01
N VAL A 521 -5.15 -16.90 -2.48
CA VAL A 521 -4.73 -17.11 -3.86
C VAL A 521 -4.06 -18.47 -3.97
N GLU A 522 -4.58 -19.34 -4.83
CA GLU A 522 -3.97 -20.63 -5.12
C GLU A 522 -2.87 -20.52 -6.17
N GLU A 523 -3.09 -19.72 -7.21
CA GLU A 523 -2.15 -19.56 -8.31
C GLU A 523 -2.17 -18.11 -8.81
N THR A 524 -1.00 -17.56 -9.13
CA THR A 524 -0.85 -16.25 -9.77
C THR A 524 -0.09 -16.41 -11.09
N TYR A 525 -0.59 -15.75 -12.11
CA TYR A 525 -0.05 -15.74 -13.45
C TYR A 525 0.29 -14.30 -13.89
N ILE A 526 1.46 -14.12 -14.51
CA ILE A 526 1.87 -12.88 -15.18
C ILE A 526 2.29 -13.24 -16.59
N ASN A 527 1.75 -12.53 -17.59
CA ASN A 527 1.97 -12.82 -19.00
C ASN A 527 1.70 -14.32 -19.35
N GLY A 528 0.70 -14.93 -18.72
CA GLY A 528 0.34 -16.33 -18.92
C GLY A 528 1.29 -17.36 -18.29
N GLU A 529 2.39 -16.92 -17.67
CA GLU A 529 3.32 -17.76 -16.92
C GLU A 529 2.87 -17.85 -15.46
N MET A 530 2.83 -19.07 -14.91
CA MET A 530 2.54 -19.27 -13.49
C MET A 530 3.77 -18.84 -12.66
N VAL A 531 3.62 -17.78 -11.87
CA VAL A 531 4.69 -17.17 -11.05
C VAL A 531 4.56 -17.51 -9.56
N TYR A 532 3.37 -17.95 -9.14
CA TYR A 532 3.12 -18.41 -7.77
C TYR A 532 2.11 -19.55 -7.76
N LYS A 533 2.33 -20.51 -6.86
CA LYS A 533 1.40 -21.57 -6.52
C LYS A 533 1.44 -21.84 -5.03
N MET A 534 0.28 -21.86 -4.40
CA MET A 534 0.13 -22.25 -2.99
C MET A 534 0.49 -23.73 -2.81
N ASN A 535 1.35 -24.04 -1.83
CA ASN A 535 1.84 -25.39 -1.52
C ASN A 535 0.75 -26.28 -0.90
#